data_0ff39e4b5f8944418276e2a9d89a2e41
#
_entry.id   0ff39e4b5f8944418276e2a9d89a2e41
#
_cell.length_a   1.000
_cell.length_b   1.000
_cell.length_c   1.000
_cell.angle_alpha   90.00
_cell.angle_beta   90.00
_cell.angle_gamma   90.00
#
_symmetry.space_group_name_H-M   'P 1'
#
loop_
_entity.id
_entity.type
_entity.pdbx_description
1 polymer ?
#
loop_
_entity_poly.entity_id
_entity_poly.type
_entity_poly.pdbx_seq_one_letter_code
_entity_poly.pdbx_strand_id
1 'polypeptide(L)'
;MKKAEIIIDKYFLTGKVDKRIFGSFIEHLGRAVYEGIYQEGSVLSDEQGFRKDTLDLVKELQVPIVRYPGGNFVSGYHWEDSVGPKDKRPAKPDLAWGVIETNEFGLNEFADWSKKVGSDIMMAVNLGTRGPEDAKNVLEYCNFKGGTYYSDLRKSHGYKDPHNIKLWCLGNEMDGPWQMGHKTASEYGRIAAETSRLMKFMDPTIETVACGSSNLTMPTFGSWEYTVLDECYDEVDYLSLHQYYGNYANDTVDFLASSKGMDDFISGVVAICDAVKAKKHGKKQINLSFDEWNVWYHSNEQDQKLEKWVRAPHQLEDVYNFEDALLVGSMLITLLRHADRVKIACLAQLVNVIAPIMTSDTGAWRQTIFYPYMHASVYGRGTVLNTQVLTPVYESKTYGEAPYLDSVCIWDEENDALTIFAVNKSLDEDMEVSCDLRQFEGCRLAEHIVLTNDDMKAVNTEADPNHVTPTHSDATKLENGKMHTVLGKHSWNVIRLTK
;
A
#
# COMPACT_ATOMS: atom_id res chain seq x y z
N MET A 1 -18.43 -5.43 -29.39
CA MET A 1 -17.73 -6.23 -28.36
C MET A 1 -16.28 -6.36 -28.76
N LYS A 2 -15.34 -5.94 -27.88
CA LYS A 2 -13.88 -6.06 -28.07
C LYS A 2 -13.44 -7.50 -27.89
N LYS A 3 -12.23 -7.83 -28.35
CA LYS A 3 -11.64 -9.17 -28.16
C LYS A 3 -10.24 -9.02 -27.57
N ALA A 4 -9.89 -9.90 -26.65
CA ALA A 4 -8.55 -10.00 -26.08
C ALA A 4 -8.15 -11.46 -25.88
N GLU A 5 -6.85 -11.71 -25.88
CA GLU A 5 -6.26 -13.00 -25.56
C GLU A 5 -5.22 -12.86 -24.46
N ILE A 6 -5.33 -13.70 -23.44
CA ILE A 6 -4.35 -13.84 -22.38
C ILE A 6 -3.49 -15.06 -22.68
N ILE A 7 -2.18 -14.86 -22.79
CA ILE A 7 -1.22 -15.92 -23.08
C ILE A 7 -0.34 -16.11 -21.86
N ILE A 8 -0.35 -17.31 -21.30
CA ILE A 8 0.44 -17.71 -20.14
C ILE A 8 1.17 -19.01 -20.41
N ASP A 9 2.30 -19.15 -19.74
CA ASP A 9 3.06 -20.39 -19.72
C ASP A 9 3.52 -20.69 -18.29
N LYS A 10 3.28 -21.92 -17.82
CA LYS A 10 3.61 -22.34 -16.46
C LYS A 10 5.09 -22.23 -16.12
N TYR A 11 5.96 -22.27 -17.12
CA TYR A 11 7.41 -22.23 -16.97
C TYR A 11 8.01 -20.83 -17.16
N PHE A 12 7.22 -19.87 -17.67
CA PHE A 12 7.65 -18.48 -17.81
C PHE A 12 7.11 -17.65 -16.63
N LEU A 13 7.98 -17.43 -15.66
CA LEU A 13 7.65 -16.79 -14.39
C LEU A 13 8.20 -15.37 -14.35
N THR A 14 7.42 -14.43 -13.83
CA THR A 14 7.90 -13.10 -13.45
C THR A 14 8.59 -13.15 -12.08
N GLY A 15 7.89 -13.65 -11.05
CA GLY A 15 8.45 -13.75 -9.72
C GLY A 15 7.43 -14.21 -8.68
N LYS A 16 7.94 -14.68 -7.53
CA LYS A 16 7.08 -15.01 -6.39
C LYS A 16 6.55 -13.73 -5.76
N VAL A 17 5.25 -13.69 -5.52
CA VAL A 17 4.59 -12.60 -4.79
C VAL A 17 5.08 -12.58 -3.35
N ASP A 18 5.67 -11.46 -2.93
CA ASP A 18 5.85 -11.19 -1.52
C ASP A 18 4.51 -10.71 -0.94
N LYS A 19 4.05 -11.34 0.16
CA LYS A 19 2.76 -10.97 0.76
C LYS A 19 2.68 -9.47 1.11
N ARG A 20 3.82 -8.82 1.38
CA ARG A 20 3.91 -7.40 1.76
C ARG A 20 3.51 -6.43 0.64
N ILE A 21 3.31 -6.89 -0.60
CA ILE A 21 2.68 -6.12 -1.70
C ILE A 21 1.24 -5.69 -1.33
N PHE A 22 0.59 -6.44 -0.44
CA PHE A 22 -0.75 -6.12 0.06
C PHE A 22 -0.71 -5.43 1.43
N GLY A 23 0.32 -4.64 1.69
CA GLY A 23 0.44 -3.81 2.87
C GLY A 23 -0.50 -2.60 2.84
N SER A 24 -0.62 -1.96 3.99
CA SER A 24 -1.34 -0.70 4.12
C SER A 24 -0.58 0.28 5.03
N PHE A 25 -1.19 1.42 5.33
CA PHE A 25 -0.54 2.50 6.03
C PHE A 25 -1.50 3.14 7.03
N ILE A 26 -1.01 3.48 8.19
CA ILE A 26 -1.68 4.28 9.22
C ILE A 26 -0.72 5.36 9.68
N GLU A 27 -1.16 6.60 9.57
CA GLU A 27 -0.46 7.78 10.05
C GLU A 27 -1.27 8.48 11.15
N HIS A 28 -0.61 9.20 12.04
CA HIS A 28 -1.26 10.16 12.93
C HIS A 28 -1.74 11.38 12.13
N LEU A 29 -2.82 11.18 11.40
CA LEU A 29 -3.42 12.12 10.46
C LEU A 29 -4.95 11.97 10.52
N GLY A 30 -5.66 13.07 10.61
CA GLY A 30 -7.12 13.05 10.65
C GLY A 30 -7.65 12.02 11.64
N ARG A 31 -8.61 11.22 11.20
CA ARG A 31 -9.21 10.15 12.00
C ARG A 31 -8.69 8.75 11.66
N ALA A 32 -7.47 8.61 11.12
CA ALA A 32 -6.91 7.28 10.86
C ALA A 32 -6.67 6.49 12.15
N VAL A 33 -6.11 7.16 13.15
CA VAL A 33 -5.89 6.58 14.49
C VAL A 33 -7.11 6.80 15.38
N TYR A 34 -7.31 8.04 15.81
CA TYR A 34 -8.43 8.39 16.70
C TYR A 34 -9.76 8.33 15.95
N GLU A 35 -10.77 7.68 16.55
CA GLU A 35 -12.08 7.37 15.94
C GLU A 35 -12.00 6.42 14.73
N GLY A 36 -10.80 6.11 14.25
CA GLY A 36 -10.53 5.12 13.21
C GLY A 36 -10.24 3.74 13.79
N ILE A 37 -8.98 3.45 14.11
CA ILE A 37 -8.60 2.16 14.73
C ILE A 37 -8.72 2.17 16.26
N TYR A 38 -8.75 3.35 16.88
CA TYR A 38 -8.75 3.55 18.32
C TYR A 38 -9.79 4.60 18.74
N GLN A 39 -10.67 4.23 19.68
CA GLN A 39 -11.67 5.10 20.27
C GLN A 39 -11.97 4.64 21.70
N GLU A 40 -11.24 5.16 22.68
CA GLU A 40 -11.40 4.80 24.08
C GLU A 40 -12.80 5.16 24.59
N GLY A 41 -13.43 4.26 25.36
CA GLY A 41 -14.75 4.46 25.94
C GLY A 41 -15.94 4.26 24.98
N SER A 42 -15.69 3.98 23.69
CA SER A 42 -16.76 3.65 22.75
C SER A 42 -17.31 2.24 22.99
N VAL A 43 -18.63 2.06 22.79
CA VAL A 43 -19.27 0.74 22.81
C VAL A 43 -18.80 -0.17 21.68
N LEU A 44 -18.26 0.41 20.61
CA LEU A 44 -17.68 -0.29 19.47
C LEU A 44 -16.26 -0.78 19.75
N SER A 45 -15.62 -0.29 20.82
CA SER A 45 -14.23 -0.64 21.14
C SER A 45 -14.13 -1.80 22.13
N ASP A 46 -12.97 -2.43 22.16
CA ASP A 46 -12.61 -3.40 23.19
C ASP A 46 -12.03 -2.70 24.44
N GLU A 47 -11.59 -3.48 25.41
CA GLU A 47 -11.04 -3.00 26.69
C GLU A 47 -9.76 -2.17 26.55
N GLN A 48 -9.05 -2.30 25.40
CA GLN A 48 -7.86 -1.54 25.09
C GLN A 48 -8.15 -0.28 24.27
N GLY A 49 -9.43 -0.06 23.91
CA GLY A 49 -9.87 1.07 23.10
C GLY A 49 -9.80 0.83 21.58
N PHE A 50 -9.48 -0.38 21.13
CA PHE A 50 -9.45 -0.70 19.69
C PHE A 50 -10.85 -0.97 19.17
N ARG A 51 -11.23 -0.33 18.08
CA ARG A 51 -12.54 -0.50 17.45
C ARG A 51 -12.66 -1.91 16.86
N LYS A 52 -13.63 -2.68 17.36
CA LYS A 52 -13.89 -4.08 16.95
C LYS A 52 -14.37 -4.17 15.51
N ASP A 53 -15.22 -3.26 15.09
CA ASP A 53 -15.75 -3.19 13.72
C ASP A 53 -14.64 -2.95 12.70
N THR A 54 -13.68 -2.06 12.98
CA THR A 54 -12.51 -1.86 12.10
C THR A 54 -11.55 -3.05 12.16
N LEU A 55 -11.31 -3.64 13.33
CA LEU A 55 -10.49 -4.85 13.45
C LEU A 55 -11.00 -5.99 12.55
N ASP A 56 -12.32 -6.17 12.50
CA ASP A 56 -12.94 -7.24 11.68
C ASP A 56 -12.78 -6.96 10.18
N LEU A 57 -12.99 -5.71 9.73
CA LEU A 57 -12.77 -5.33 8.34
C LEU A 57 -11.30 -5.43 7.91
N VAL A 58 -10.36 -5.05 8.78
CA VAL A 58 -8.92 -5.18 8.50
C VAL A 58 -8.50 -6.65 8.40
N LYS A 59 -9.05 -7.53 9.24
CA LYS A 59 -8.83 -8.99 9.13
C LYS A 59 -9.40 -9.55 7.83
N GLU A 60 -10.55 -9.06 7.37
CA GLU A 60 -11.14 -9.46 6.08
C GLU A 60 -10.21 -9.06 4.90
N LEU A 61 -9.59 -7.89 4.97
CA LEU A 61 -8.58 -7.45 3.99
C LEU A 61 -7.30 -8.31 4.01
N GLN A 62 -7.04 -9.07 5.07
CA GLN A 62 -5.82 -9.86 5.26
C GLN A 62 -4.54 -9.03 5.05
N VAL A 63 -4.50 -7.81 5.59
CA VAL A 63 -3.35 -6.90 5.48
C VAL A 63 -2.14 -7.51 6.18
N PRO A 64 -1.06 -7.88 5.46
CA PRO A 64 0.07 -8.60 6.05
C PRO A 64 1.05 -7.71 6.79
N ILE A 65 1.09 -6.42 6.48
CA ILE A 65 1.99 -5.44 7.07
C ILE A 65 1.35 -4.05 7.04
N VAL A 66 1.56 -3.26 8.09
CA VAL A 66 1.08 -1.88 8.16
C VAL A 66 2.23 -0.94 8.48
N ARG A 67 2.42 0.08 7.64
CA ARG A 67 3.38 1.16 7.83
C ARG A 67 2.86 2.14 8.89
N TYR A 68 3.75 2.59 9.80
CA TYR A 68 3.44 3.45 10.97
C TYR A 68 4.70 4.19 11.44
N PRO A 69 4.67 5.33 12.10
CA PRO A 69 3.53 6.13 12.53
C PRO A 69 3.13 7.22 11.51
N GLY A 70 3.79 7.28 10.40
CA GLY A 70 3.57 8.29 9.36
C GLY A 70 4.55 8.13 8.21
N GLY A 71 4.26 8.84 7.29
CA GLY A 71 4.23 9.91 6.36
C GLY A 71 4.88 11.19 6.90
N ASN A 72 4.26 12.30 6.58
CA ASN A 72 4.79 13.62 6.95
C ASN A 72 4.92 13.80 8.46
N PHE A 73 4.03 13.17 9.23
CA PHE A 73 4.06 13.19 10.69
C PHE A 73 5.40 12.72 11.28
N VAL A 74 6.03 11.69 10.70
CA VAL A 74 7.23 11.08 11.32
C VAL A 74 8.39 12.07 11.42
N SER A 75 8.49 13.05 10.52
CA SER A 75 9.61 14.01 10.50
C SER A 75 9.60 15.03 11.64
N GLY A 76 8.45 15.18 12.32
CA GLY A 76 8.32 15.99 13.55
C GLY A 76 8.13 15.16 14.81
N TYR A 77 8.00 13.85 14.69
CA TYR A 77 7.60 12.97 15.77
C TYR A 77 8.75 12.59 16.72
N HIS A 78 8.42 12.58 18.00
CA HIS A 78 9.27 12.09 19.07
C HIS A 78 8.60 10.85 19.67
N TRP A 79 9.09 9.68 19.32
CA TRP A 79 8.47 8.40 19.70
C TRP A 79 8.35 8.22 21.23
N GLU A 80 9.23 8.84 22.00
CA GLU A 80 9.23 8.79 23.48
C GLU A 80 7.98 9.42 24.09
N ASP A 81 7.38 10.40 23.39
CA ASP A 81 6.17 11.09 23.82
C ASP A 81 4.93 10.17 23.83
N SER A 82 4.95 9.11 23.02
CA SER A 82 3.81 8.20 22.81
C SER A 82 3.94 6.86 23.52
N VAL A 83 4.90 6.71 24.44
CA VAL A 83 5.08 5.48 25.21
C VAL A 83 4.98 5.74 26.72
N GLY A 84 4.75 4.70 27.52
CA GLY A 84 4.56 4.81 28.96
C GLY A 84 3.11 5.18 29.36
N PRO A 85 2.89 5.63 30.62
CA PRO A 85 1.58 5.94 31.14
C PRO A 85 0.92 7.07 30.34
N LYS A 86 -0.31 6.87 29.84
CA LYS A 86 -1.02 7.81 28.98
C LYS A 86 -1.22 9.20 29.62
N ASP A 87 -1.49 9.25 30.92
CA ASP A 87 -1.67 10.47 31.70
C ASP A 87 -0.42 11.35 31.81
N LYS A 88 0.73 10.83 31.41
CA LYS A 88 2.04 11.53 31.42
C LYS A 88 2.51 11.91 30.02
N ARG A 89 1.80 11.48 28.99
CA ARG A 89 2.17 11.77 27.59
C ARG A 89 1.77 13.21 27.24
N PRO A 90 2.67 14.01 26.64
CA PRO A 90 2.38 15.39 26.30
C PRO A 90 1.46 15.47 25.08
N ALA A 91 0.46 16.37 25.11
CA ALA A 91 -0.17 16.83 23.89
C ALA A 91 0.75 17.84 23.19
N LYS A 92 0.93 17.70 21.89
CA LYS A 92 1.83 18.54 21.08
C LYS A 92 1.15 19.01 19.79
N PRO A 93 1.52 20.21 19.27
CA PRO A 93 1.13 20.59 17.92
C PRO A 93 1.89 19.72 16.92
N ASP A 94 1.16 19.02 16.06
CA ASP A 94 1.72 18.39 14.88
C ASP A 94 1.78 19.42 13.74
N LEU A 95 3.00 19.70 13.28
CA LEU A 95 3.26 20.72 12.27
C LEU A 95 3.03 20.20 10.85
N ALA A 96 3.02 18.89 10.65
CA ALA A 96 2.79 18.31 9.34
C ALA A 96 1.34 18.50 8.89
N TRP A 97 0.39 18.25 9.79
CA TRP A 97 -1.03 18.29 9.46
C TRP A 97 -1.80 19.45 10.12
N GLY A 98 -1.14 20.22 10.99
CA GLY A 98 -1.73 21.39 11.66
C GLY A 98 -2.78 21.01 12.71
N VAL A 99 -2.56 19.92 13.42
CA VAL A 99 -3.47 19.35 14.42
C VAL A 99 -2.83 19.27 15.80
N ILE A 100 -3.60 18.95 16.83
CA ILE A 100 -3.09 18.59 18.16
C ILE A 100 -2.99 17.07 18.26
N GLU A 101 -1.77 16.58 18.41
CA GLU A 101 -1.51 15.16 18.73
C GLU A 101 -1.49 14.97 20.25
N THR A 102 -2.38 14.13 20.76
CA THR A 102 -2.53 13.89 22.20
C THR A 102 -1.64 12.75 22.72
N ASN A 103 -1.04 11.98 21.83
CA ASN A 103 -0.20 10.81 22.15
C ASN A 103 -0.92 9.73 23.00
N GLU A 104 -2.27 9.74 23.04
CA GLU A 104 -3.06 8.70 23.75
C GLU A 104 -2.87 7.31 23.12
N PHE A 105 -2.57 7.30 21.84
CA PHE A 105 -2.20 6.11 21.09
C PHE A 105 -0.76 6.28 20.57
N GLY A 106 0.05 5.23 20.68
CA GLY A 106 1.44 5.28 20.24
C GLY A 106 2.00 3.92 19.87
N LEU A 107 3.32 3.80 19.92
CA LEU A 107 4.06 2.64 19.44
C LEU A 107 3.58 1.32 20.09
N ASN A 108 3.36 1.32 21.40
CA ASN A 108 2.96 0.12 22.12
C ASN A 108 1.52 -0.29 21.79
N GLU A 109 0.61 0.67 21.76
CA GLU A 109 -0.79 0.44 21.38
C GLU A 109 -0.87 -0.05 19.92
N PHE A 110 -0.05 0.53 19.03
CA PHE A 110 0.00 0.07 17.64
C PHE A 110 0.54 -1.37 17.53
N ALA A 111 1.57 -1.72 18.32
CA ALA A 111 2.09 -3.09 18.34
C ALA A 111 1.05 -4.10 18.85
N ASP A 112 0.22 -3.74 19.83
CA ASP A 112 -0.87 -4.58 20.31
C ASP A 112 -2.01 -4.69 19.29
N TRP A 113 -2.38 -3.58 18.66
CA TRP A 113 -3.37 -3.57 17.57
C TRP A 113 -2.91 -4.45 16.40
N SER A 114 -1.65 -4.31 15.97
CA SER A 114 -1.08 -5.11 14.86
C SER A 114 -1.16 -6.61 15.14
N LYS A 115 -0.86 -7.04 16.37
CA LYS A 115 -1.03 -8.45 16.77
C LYS A 115 -2.48 -8.92 16.67
N LYS A 116 -3.46 -8.07 17.02
CA LYS A 116 -4.89 -8.41 16.95
C LYS A 116 -5.39 -8.59 15.53
N VAL A 117 -4.89 -7.82 14.58
CA VAL A 117 -5.25 -7.97 13.16
C VAL A 117 -4.38 -9.00 12.43
N GLY A 118 -3.26 -9.43 13.01
CA GLY A 118 -2.33 -10.38 12.40
C GLY A 118 -1.41 -9.76 11.36
N SER A 119 -1.12 -8.45 11.48
CA SER A 119 -0.21 -7.72 10.60
C SER A 119 1.17 -7.54 11.22
N ASP A 120 2.21 -7.62 10.40
CA ASP A 120 3.55 -7.16 10.76
C ASP A 120 3.59 -5.62 10.77
N ILE A 121 4.64 -5.04 11.35
CA ILE A 121 4.86 -3.59 11.43
C ILE A 121 5.99 -3.18 10.49
N MET A 122 5.75 -2.16 9.66
CA MET A 122 6.76 -1.41 8.94
C MET A 122 6.92 -0.05 9.62
N MET A 123 8.00 0.11 10.40
CA MET A 123 8.18 1.29 11.25
C MET A 123 9.00 2.37 10.54
N ALA A 124 8.49 3.59 10.49
CA ALA A 124 9.26 4.74 10.02
C ALA A 124 9.99 5.44 11.18
N VAL A 125 11.22 5.92 10.92
CA VAL A 125 12.02 6.69 11.87
C VAL A 125 12.19 8.14 11.42
N ASN A 126 12.33 9.04 12.38
CA ASN A 126 12.47 10.48 12.13
C ASN A 126 13.89 10.82 11.65
N LEU A 127 14.08 11.01 10.33
CA LEU A 127 15.30 11.58 9.76
C LEU A 127 15.14 13.04 9.29
N GLY A 128 14.01 13.66 9.59
CA GLY A 128 13.76 15.07 9.35
C GLY A 128 14.42 15.93 10.43
N THR A 129 13.81 15.97 11.62
CA THR A 129 14.26 16.77 12.77
C THR A 129 15.17 16.00 13.73
N ARG A 130 15.32 14.68 13.53
CA ARG A 130 16.20 13.78 14.31
C ARG A 130 17.18 13.05 13.37
N GLY A 131 17.79 11.96 13.83
CA GLY A 131 18.83 11.29 13.06
C GLY A 131 19.18 9.89 13.55
N PRO A 132 20.38 9.37 13.19
CA PRO A 132 20.76 7.97 13.41
C PRO A 132 20.68 7.49 14.86
N GLU A 133 21.02 8.34 15.83
CA GLU A 133 20.96 7.97 17.24
C GLU A 133 19.52 7.72 17.71
N ASP A 134 18.59 8.56 17.29
CA ASP A 134 17.18 8.40 17.61
C ASP A 134 16.59 7.12 16.98
N ALA A 135 16.92 6.86 15.72
CA ALA A 135 16.53 5.63 15.02
C ALA A 135 17.06 4.38 15.74
N LYS A 136 18.31 4.41 16.19
CA LYS A 136 18.89 3.33 17.03
C LYS A 136 18.17 3.19 18.37
N ASN A 137 17.78 4.30 19.01
CA ASN A 137 17.11 4.28 20.31
C ASN A 137 15.70 3.66 20.22
N VAL A 138 14.92 3.99 19.21
CA VAL A 138 13.60 3.35 19.01
C VAL A 138 13.76 1.88 18.63
N LEU A 139 14.78 1.51 17.86
CA LEU A 139 15.08 0.09 17.58
C LEU A 139 15.45 -0.66 18.86
N GLU A 140 16.28 -0.07 19.74
CA GLU A 140 16.62 -0.65 21.05
C GLU A 140 15.37 -0.88 21.89
N TYR A 141 14.48 0.11 21.94
CA TYR A 141 13.20 -0.01 22.64
C TYR A 141 12.37 -1.17 22.08
N CYS A 142 12.24 -1.27 20.76
CA CYS A 142 11.40 -2.27 20.11
C CYS A 142 11.98 -3.68 20.12
N ASN A 143 13.28 -3.83 19.85
CA ASN A 143 13.86 -5.12 19.48
C ASN A 143 14.85 -5.68 20.49
N PHE A 144 15.47 -4.85 21.33
CA PHE A 144 16.50 -5.36 22.24
C PHE A 144 15.88 -6.11 23.42
N LYS A 145 16.49 -7.26 23.78
CA LYS A 145 15.90 -8.19 24.73
C LYS A 145 15.79 -7.62 26.16
N GLY A 146 16.77 -6.84 26.59
CA GLY A 146 16.82 -6.25 27.94
C GLY A 146 18.24 -6.03 28.46
N GLY A 147 18.35 -5.33 29.61
CA GLY A 147 19.63 -5.00 30.25
C GLY A 147 20.26 -3.71 29.71
N THR A 148 19.52 -2.92 28.95
CA THR A 148 19.90 -1.62 28.42
C THR A 148 18.80 -0.60 28.68
N TYR A 149 19.12 0.69 28.60
CA TYR A 149 18.22 1.76 29.04
C TYR A 149 16.83 1.68 28.34
N TYR A 150 16.77 1.66 27.02
CA TYR A 150 15.49 1.66 26.31
C TYR A 150 14.79 0.30 26.33
N SER A 151 15.51 -0.79 26.34
CA SER A 151 14.91 -2.12 26.47
C SER A 151 14.28 -2.33 27.85
N ASP A 152 14.91 -1.81 28.90
CA ASP A 152 14.37 -1.88 30.27
C ASP A 152 13.25 -0.86 30.46
N LEU A 153 13.30 0.30 29.78
CA LEU A 153 12.19 1.25 29.71
C LEU A 153 10.93 0.58 29.10
N ARG A 154 11.06 -0.15 27.95
CA ARG A 154 9.94 -0.93 27.40
C ARG A 154 9.34 -1.88 28.43
N LYS A 155 10.19 -2.62 29.16
CA LYS A 155 9.74 -3.54 30.21
C LYS A 155 9.02 -2.82 31.35
N SER A 156 9.49 -1.64 31.76
CA SER A 156 8.83 -0.82 32.78
C SER A 156 7.44 -0.33 32.32
N HIS A 157 7.22 -0.21 31.01
CA HIS A 157 5.94 0.08 30.40
C HIS A 157 5.02 -1.14 30.25
N GLY A 158 5.43 -2.33 30.77
CA GLY A 158 4.63 -3.55 30.77
C GLY A 158 4.96 -4.55 29.64
N TYR A 159 5.81 -4.19 28.69
CA TYR A 159 6.15 -5.03 27.53
C TYR A 159 7.46 -5.79 27.79
N LYS A 160 7.35 -6.98 28.37
CA LYS A 160 8.51 -7.82 28.74
C LYS A 160 9.29 -8.28 27.53
N ASP A 161 8.58 -8.74 26.48
CA ASP A 161 9.17 -9.23 25.26
C ASP A 161 9.38 -8.12 24.24
N PRO A 162 10.39 -8.23 23.35
CA PRO A 162 10.55 -7.32 22.22
C PRO A 162 9.35 -7.33 21.28
N HIS A 163 9.05 -6.19 20.67
CA HIS A 163 8.07 -6.10 19.56
C HIS A 163 8.58 -6.80 18.30
N ASN A 164 9.91 -6.93 18.15
CA ASN A 164 10.59 -7.65 17.08
C ASN A 164 10.23 -7.13 15.67
N ILE A 165 10.23 -5.82 15.50
CA ILE A 165 9.94 -5.16 14.24
C ILE A 165 11.10 -5.38 13.27
N LYS A 166 10.82 -5.88 12.06
CA LYS A 166 11.86 -6.28 11.09
C LYS A 166 12.04 -5.32 9.94
N LEU A 167 11.06 -4.48 9.62
CA LEU A 167 11.10 -3.57 8.47
C LEU A 167 11.04 -2.11 8.94
N TRP A 168 11.99 -1.29 8.46
CA TRP A 168 12.21 0.08 8.93
C TRP A 168 12.37 1.04 7.76
N CYS A 169 11.53 2.10 7.72
CA CYS A 169 11.67 3.20 6.76
C CYS A 169 12.59 4.27 7.32
N LEU A 170 13.58 4.66 6.54
CA LEU A 170 14.59 5.67 6.89
C LEU A 170 14.09 7.07 6.54
N GLY A 171 13.13 7.58 7.30
CA GLY A 171 12.44 8.85 7.03
C GLY A 171 11.22 8.70 6.14
N ASN A 172 10.74 9.81 5.61
CA ASN A 172 9.60 9.93 4.70
C ASN A 172 9.79 11.10 3.74
N GLU A 173 9.61 10.88 2.43
CA GLU A 173 9.57 11.93 1.38
C GLU A 173 10.65 13.00 1.51
N MET A 174 11.88 12.58 1.77
CA MET A 174 12.97 13.49 2.13
C MET A 174 13.43 14.40 0.99
N ASP A 175 12.93 14.18 -0.23
CA ASP A 175 13.07 15.05 -1.42
C ASP A 175 12.02 16.18 -1.48
N GLY A 176 10.90 16.01 -0.77
CA GLY A 176 9.76 16.92 -0.82
C GLY A 176 9.97 18.22 -0.06
N PRO A 177 9.76 19.41 -0.67
CA PRO A 177 9.91 20.69 0.02
C PRO A 177 8.88 20.92 1.13
N TRP A 178 7.80 20.15 1.16
CA TRP A 178 6.79 20.15 2.24
C TRP A 178 7.23 19.37 3.48
N GLN A 179 8.23 18.49 3.34
CA GLN A 179 8.67 17.62 4.42
C GLN A 179 9.57 18.38 5.41
N MET A 180 9.25 18.30 6.70
CA MET A 180 10.11 18.87 7.74
C MET A 180 11.51 18.25 7.70
N GLY A 181 12.53 19.11 7.57
CA GLY A 181 13.91 18.67 7.51
C GLY A 181 14.26 17.93 6.21
N HIS A 182 13.54 18.20 5.10
CA HIS A 182 13.90 17.68 3.77
C HIS A 182 15.38 17.99 3.45
N LYS A 183 15.96 17.22 2.55
CA LYS A 183 17.40 17.22 2.28
C LYS A 183 17.67 17.18 0.80
N THR A 184 18.90 17.54 0.42
CA THR A 184 19.41 17.18 -0.90
C THR A 184 19.64 15.66 -0.98
N ALA A 185 19.67 15.10 -2.18
CA ALA A 185 19.85 13.67 -2.39
C ALA A 185 21.12 13.12 -1.73
N SER A 186 22.21 13.88 -1.78
CA SER A 186 23.50 13.48 -1.18
C SER A 186 23.45 13.51 0.36
N GLU A 187 22.87 14.57 0.94
CA GLU A 187 22.69 14.66 2.40
C GLU A 187 21.79 13.52 2.91
N TYR A 188 20.69 13.26 2.20
CA TYR A 188 19.79 12.18 2.58
C TYR A 188 20.44 10.80 2.40
N GLY A 189 21.04 10.53 1.26
CA GLY A 189 21.72 9.25 1.01
C GLY A 189 22.77 8.94 2.07
N ARG A 190 23.53 9.96 2.46
CA ARG A 190 24.57 9.82 3.49
C ARG A 190 23.99 9.52 4.88
N ILE A 191 22.97 10.25 5.31
CA ILE A 191 22.33 9.99 6.62
C ILE A 191 21.57 8.65 6.63
N ALA A 192 20.95 8.26 5.53
CA ALA A 192 20.28 6.96 5.39
C ALA A 192 21.28 5.80 5.52
N ALA A 193 22.44 5.90 4.86
CA ALA A 193 23.51 4.92 4.97
C ALA A 193 23.99 4.73 6.42
N GLU A 194 24.31 5.83 7.11
CA GLU A 194 24.78 5.76 8.51
C GLU A 194 23.68 5.28 9.46
N THR A 195 22.45 5.67 9.24
CA THR A 195 21.31 5.19 10.04
C THR A 195 21.12 3.68 9.90
N SER A 196 21.05 3.20 8.65
CA SER A 196 20.91 1.77 8.39
C SER A 196 22.05 0.95 8.99
N ARG A 197 23.29 1.40 8.79
CA ARG A 197 24.49 0.75 9.35
C ARG A 197 24.42 0.67 10.88
N LEU A 198 24.09 1.79 11.54
CA LEU A 198 24.00 1.85 13.00
C LEU A 198 22.90 0.92 13.54
N MET A 199 21.74 0.91 12.91
CA MET A 199 20.64 0.03 13.28
C MET A 199 21.01 -1.45 13.06
N LYS A 200 21.64 -1.80 11.93
CA LYS A 200 22.07 -3.18 11.64
C LYS A 200 23.23 -3.67 12.49
N PHE A 201 24.06 -2.79 13.07
CA PHE A 201 25.01 -3.17 14.10
C PHE A 201 24.32 -3.68 15.36
N MET A 202 23.14 -3.16 15.68
CA MET A 202 22.37 -3.60 16.84
C MET A 202 21.51 -4.86 16.51
N ASP A 203 20.81 -4.86 15.40
CA ASP A 203 19.98 -5.98 14.93
C ASP A 203 20.24 -6.26 13.43
N PRO A 204 21.14 -7.18 13.09
CA PRO A 204 21.48 -7.48 11.70
C PRO A 204 20.35 -8.21 10.96
N THR A 205 19.24 -8.52 11.59
CA THR A 205 18.09 -9.22 11.00
C THR A 205 17.02 -8.29 10.48
N ILE A 206 17.19 -6.96 10.63
CA ILE A 206 16.24 -5.98 10.10
C ILE A 206 16.52 -5.68 8.63
N GLU A 207 15.45 -5.28 7.95
CA GLU A 207 15.49 -4.74 6.59
C GLU A 207 15.20 -3.22 6.65
N THR A 208 15.82 -2.46 5.76
CA THR A 208 15.68 -1.00 5.70
C THR A 208 15.26 -0.51 4.32
N VAL A 209 14.41 0.52 4.33
CA VAL A 209 13.87 1.17 3.12
C VAL A 209 14.39 2.60 3.08
N ALA A 210 15.12 2.97 2.03
CA ALA A 210 15.51 4.36 1.78
C ALA A 210 14.41 5.09 0.98
N CYS A 211 14.22 6.39 1.20
CA CYS A 211 13.29 7.20 0.43
C CYS A 211 13.77 7.37 -1.02
N GLY A 212 12.95 6.95 -1.97
CA GLY A 212 13.00 7.41 -3.35
C GLY A 212 12.19 8.69 -3.53
N SER A 213 11.86 9.06 -4.76
CA SER A 213 11.06 10.24 -5.05
C SER A 213 9.64 10.12 -4.51
N SER A 214 9.15 11.22 -3.95
CA SER A 214 7.80 11.34 -3.40
C SER A 214 6.68 11.36 -4.47
N ASN A 215 7.04 11.53 -5.73
CA ASN A 215 6.21 11.24 -6.90
C ASN A 215 7.03 11.29 -8.20
N LEU A 216 6.46 10.75 -9.29
CA LEU A 216 7.09 10.70 -10.61
C LEU A 216 7.39 12.09 -11.20
N THR A 217 6.64 13.13 -10.82
CA THR A 217 6.78 14.48 -11.36
C THR A 217 7.74 15.38 -10.59
N MET A 218 8.42 14.86 -9.56
CA MET A 218 9.42 15.62 -8.83
C MET A 218 10.54 16.09 -9.75
N PRO A 219 10.96 17.36 -9.65
CA PRO A 219 12.05 17.88 -10.47
C PRO A 219 13.38 17.12 -10.29
N THR A 220 13.51 16.42 -9.19
CA THR A 220 14.70 15.62 -8.81
C THR A 220 14.60 14.16 -9.23
N PHE A 221 13.44 13.72 -9.75
CA PHE A 221 13.25 12.33 -10.17
C PHE A 221 14.38 11.82 -11.07
N GLY A 222 14.80 10.61 -10.87
CA GLY A 222 15.93 9.97 -11.55
C GLY A 222 17.28 10.35 -10.96
N SER A 223 17.55 11.65 -10.77
CA SER A 223 18.79 12.11 -10.12
C SER A 223 18.79 11.84 -8.62
N TRP A 224 17.62 11.91 -7.98
CA TRP A 224 17.43 11.60 -6.57
C TRP A 224 17.75 10.13 -6.30
N GLU A 225 17.09 9.21 -6.97
CA GLU A 225 17.27 7.77 -6.80
C GLU A 225 18.74 7.36 -7.02
N TYR A 226 19.32 7.86 -8.11
CA TYR A 226 20.70 7.54 -8.45
C TYR A 226 21.68 8.01 -7.37
N THR A 227 21.55 9.26 -6.92
CA THR A 227 22.46 9.88 -5.93
C THR A 227 22.27 9.22 -4.55
N VAL A 228 21.03 9.03 -4.12
CA VAL A 228 20.72 8.36 -2.83
C VAL A 228 21.32 6.95 -2.82
N LEU A 229 21.06 6.16 -3.86
CA LEU A 229 21.60 4.80 -3.93
C LEU A 229 23.12 4.78 -4.10
N ASP A 230 23.72 5.78 -4.76
CA ASP A 230 25.19 5.86 -4.83
C ASP A 230 25.82 6.01 -3.43
N GLU A 231 25.15 6.67 -2.51
CA GLU A 231 25.60 6.82 -1.12
C GLU A 231 25.26 5.59 -0.24
N CYS A 232 24.07 4.99 -0.37
CA CYS A 232 23.57 4.01 0.60
C CYS A 232 23.36 2.59 0.06
N TYR A 233 23.72 2.27 -1.18
CA TYR A 233 23.44 0.99 -1.83
C TYR A 233 23.82 -0.23 -0.98
N ASP A 234 25.00 -0.21 -0.32
CA ASP A 234 25.48 -1.35 0.45
C ASP A 234 24.73 -1.57 1.76
N GLU A 235 24.06 -0.53 2.27
CA GLU A 235 23.45 -0.53 3.60
C GLU A 235 21.94 -0.79 3.59
N VAL A 236 21.22 -0.39 2.52
CA VAL A 236 19.77 -0.48 2.45
C VAL A 236 19.29 -1.66 1.63
N ASP A 237 18.07 -2.14 1.87
CA ASP A 237 17.51 -3.32 1.21
C ASP A 237 16.50 -2.94 0.12
N TYR A 238 15.78 -1.83 0.32
CA TYR A 238 14.74 -1.33 -0.57
C TYR A 238 14.89 0.16 -0.83
N LEU A 239 14.34 0.59 -1.97
CA LEU A 239 14.09 1.99 -2.29
C LEU A 239 12.59 2.21 -2.38
N SER A 240 12.06 3.28 -1.73
CA SER A 240 10.65 3.58 -1.76
C SER A 240 10.21 4.33 -3.01
N LEU A 241 8.92 4.24 -3.32
CA LEU A 241 8.21 5.04 -4.32
C LEU A 241 6.90 5.49 -3.72
N HIS A 242 6.48 6.73 -4.02
CA HIS A 242 5.16 7.25 -3.65
C HIS A 242 4.47 7.80 -4.89
N GLN A 243 3.16 7.61 -5.01
CA GLN A 243 2.37 8.25 -6.05
C GLN A 243 0.89 8.24 -5.69
N TYR A 244 0.25 9.41 -5.80
CA TYR A 244 -1.19 9.57 -5.71
C TYR A 244 -1.77 9.95 -7.07
N TYR A 245 -3.00 9.54 -7.32
CA TYR A 245 -3.70 9.73 -8.59
C TYR A 245 -5.04 10.42 -8.37
N GLY A 246 -5.51 11.21 -9.34
CA GLY A 246 -6.78 11.89 -9.21
C GLY A 246 -7.42 12.26 -10.54
N ASN A 247 -8.75 12.17 -10.62
CA ASN A 247 -9.52 12.55 -11.80
C ASN A 247 -9.94 14.03 -11.76
N TYR A 248 -8.96 14.93 -11.69
CA TYR A 248 -9.20 16.39 -11.61
C TYR A 248 -9.91 16.95 -12.86
N ALA A 249 -9.73 16.32 -14.01
CA ALA A 249 -10.35 16.74 -15.28
C ALA A 249 -11.74 16.12 -15.49
N ASN A 250 -12.20 15.23 -14.60
CA ASN A 250 -13.39 14.40 -14.76
C ASN A 250 -13.42 13.66 -16.11
N ASP A 251 -12.24 13.13 -16.49
CA ASP A 251 -12.04 12.33 -17.71
C ASP A 251 -11.71 10.88 -17.29
N THR A 252 -12.73 10.05 -17.18
CA THR A 252 -12.60 8.66 -16.74
C THR A 252 -11.68 7.83 -17.65
N VAL A 253 -11.65 8.12 -18.96
CA VAL A 253 -10.79 7.40 -19.92
C VAL A 253 -9.33 7.64 -19.63
N ASP A 254 -8.93 8.90 -19.42
CA ASP A 254 -7.58 9.29 -19.07
C ASP A 254 -7.19 8.82 -17.65
N PHE A 255 -8.14 8.92 -16.72
CA PHE A 255 -7.96 8.49 -15.32
C PHE A 255 -7.67 6.98 -15.22
N LEU A 256 -8.40 6.12 -15.93
CA LEU A 256 -8.16 4.69 -15.94
C LEU A 256 -6.85 4.27 -16.63
N ALA A 257 -6.23 5.18 -17.39
CA ALA A 257 -4.89 4.96 -17.95
C ALA A 257 -3.75 5.21 -16.94
N SER A 258 -4.04 5.76 -15.76
CA SER A 258 -3.02 6.09 -14.73
C SER A 258 -2.21 4.89 -14.26
N SER A 259 -2.76 3.66 -14.37
CA SER A 259 -2.01 2.42 -14.10
C SER A 259 -0.77 2.27 -14.98
N LYS A 260 -0.79 2.81 -16.21
CA LYS A 260 0.39 2.87 -17.08
C LYS A 260 1.46 3.82 -16.53
N GLY A 261 1.06 4.95 -15.96
CA GLY A 261 2.00 5.86 -15.28
C GLY A 261 2.69 5.20 -14.09
N MET A 262 1.98 4.36 -13.33
CA MET A 262 2.58 3.54 -12.26
C MET A 262 3.60 2.53 -12.83
N ASP A 263 3.27 1.86 -13.93
CA ASP A 263 4.14 0.90 -14.62
C ASP A 263 5.44 1.56 -15.10
N ASP A 264 5.33 2.72 -15.74
CA ASP A 264 6.45 3.53 -16.22
C ASP A 264 7.34 4.00 -15.05
N PHE A 265 6.74 4.41 -13.92
CA PHE A 265 7.47 4.83 -12.72
C PHE A 265 8.28 3.68 -12.12
N ILE A 266 7.64 2.53 -11.90
CA ILE A 266 8.32 1.33 -11.38
C ILE A 266 9.47 0.94 -12.31
N SER A 267 9.23 0.86 -13.62
CA SER A 267 10.23 0.49 -14.62
C SER A 267 11.41 1.46 -14.63
N GLY A 268 11.14 2.76 -14.54
CA GLY A 268 12.17 3.80 -14.46
C GLY A 268 13.07 3.64 -13.23
N VAL A 269 12.49 3.46 -12.05
CA VAL A 269 13.24 3.28 -10.80
C VAL A 269 14.02 1.96 -10.80
N VAL A 270 13.45 0.88 -11.33
CA VAL A 270 14.16 -0.40 -11.53
C VAL A 270 15.43 -0.20 -12.37
N ALA A 271 15.33 0.51 -13.49
CA ALA A 271 16.48 0.78 -14.36
C ALA A 271 17.57 1.56 -13.63
N ILE A 272 17.20 2.54 -12.79
CA ILE A 272 18.16 3.33 -11.99
C ILE A 272 18.82 2.44 -10.93
N CYS A 273 18.07 1.62 -10.21
CA CYS A 273 18.63 0.65 -9.25
C CYS A 273 19.68 -0.27 -9.91
N ASP A 274 19.37 -0.76 -11.10
CA ASP A 274 20.25 -1.67 -11.85
C ASP A 274 21.50 -0.93 -12.40
N ALA A 275 21.36 0.33 -12.80
CA ALA A 275 22.49 1.17 -13.19
C ALA A 275 23.47 1.41 -12.03
N VAL A 276 22.96 1.72 -10.82
CA VAL A 276 23.79 1.89 -9.62
C VAL A 276 24.45 0.57 -9.23
N LYS A 277 23.70 -0.55 -9.27
CA LYS A 277 24.27 -1.89 -9.04
C LYS A 277 25.43 -2.18 -9.98
N ALA A 278 25.28 -1.90 -11.27
CA ALA A 278 26.33 -2.08 -12.26
C ALA A 278 27.56 -1.20 -11.98
N LYS A 279 27.34 0.10 -11.68
CA LYS A 279 28.42 1.04 -11.30
C LYS A 279 29.24 0.56 -10.11
N LYS A 280 28.54 0.06 -9.09
CA LYS A 280 29.17 -0.40 -7.83
C LYS A 280 29.71 -1.83 -7.91
N HIS A 281 29.54 -2.51 -9.03
CA HIS A 281 29.83 -3.94 -9.16
C HIS A 281 29.15 -4.78 -8.05
N GLY A 282 27.96 -4.32 -7.59
CA GLY A 282 27.21 -4.89 -6.48
C GLY A 282 26.63 -6.27 -6.80
N LYS A 283 26.55 -7.12 -5.77
CA LYS A 283 25.97 -8.47 -5.91
C LYS A 283 24.49 -8.49 -5.54
N LYS A 284 24.07 -7.66 -4.56
CA LYS A 284 22.68 -7.60 -4.12
C LYS A 284 21.82 -6.84 -5.13
N GLN A 285 20.55 -7.10 -5.12
CA GLN A 285 19.53 -6.35 -5.85
C GLN A 285 18.81 -5.42 -4.88
N ILE A 286 18.70 -4.15 -5.21
CA ILE A 286 17.80 -3.25 -4.50
C ILE A 286 16.41 -3.51 -5.04
N ASN A 287 15.51 -3.96 -4.19
CA ASN A 287 14.10 -4.13 -4.50
C ASN A 287 13.31 -2.85 -4.17
N LEU A 288 12.05 -2.82 -4.56
CA LEU A 288 11.21 -1.64 -4.41
C LEU A 288 10.16 -1.83 -3.31
N SER A 289 9.91 -0.73 -2.59
CA SER A 289 8.81 -0.55 -1.66
C SER A 289 7.93 0.58 -2.17
N PHE A 290 6.78 0.25 -2.76
CA PHE A 290 5.80 1.25 -3.17
C PHE A 290 4.90 1.59 -1.96
N ASP A 291 5.48 2.21 -0.94
CA ASP A 291 4.91 2.27 0.41
C ASP A 291 3.98 3.45 0.67
N GLU A 292 3.65 4.23 -0.37
CA GLU A 292 2.47 5.09 -0.44
C GLU A 292 1.92 5.12 -1.87
N TRP A 293 0.68 4.66 -2.04
CA TRP A 293 -0.04 4.76 -3.30
C TRP A 293 -1.55 4.71 -3.07
N ASN A 294 -2.31 5.52 -3.78
CA ASN A 294 -3.77 5.47 -3.83
C ASN A 294 -4.32 6.51 -4.82
N VAL A 295 -5.63 6.59 -4.92
CA VAL A 295 -6.38 7.74 -5.42
C VAL A 295 -6.51 8.76 -4.29
N TRP A 296 -6.29 10.04 -4.58
CA TRP A 296 -6.49 11.13 -3.61
C TRP A 296 -6.81 12.45 -4.33
N TYR A 297 -8.06 12.88 -4.28
CA TYR A 297 -8.49 14.18 -4.83
C TYR A 297 -9.88 14.63 -4.38
N HIS A 298 -10.71 13.72 -3.83
CA HIS A 298 -12.12 14.00 -3.55
C HIS A 298 -12.31 15.00 -2.39
N SER A 299 -11.44 14.95 -1.36
CA SER A 299 -11.55 15.78 -0.16
C SER A 299 -10.87 17.16 -0.27
N ASN A 300 -10.13 17.43 -1.32
CA ASN A 300 -9.24 18.62 -1.43
C ASN A 300 -9.93 19.95 -1.10
N GLU A 301 -11.16 20.16 -1.54
CA GLU A 301 -11.90 21.41 -1.26
C GLU A 301 -12.37 21.49 0.20
N GLN A 302 -12.69 20.37 0.81
CA GLN A 302 -13.11 20.26 2.20
C GLN A 302 -11.91 20.50 3.12
N ASP A 303 -10.77 19.89 2.81
CA ASP A 303 -9.55 19.96 3.61
C ASP A 303 -9.04 21.40 3.75
N GLN A 304 -9.20 22.24 2.73
CA GLN A 304 -8.84 23.68 2.79
C GLN A 304 -9.65 24.49 3.81
N LYS A 305 -10.79 23.98 4.26
CA LYS A 305 -11.71 24.66 5.20
C LYS A 305 -11.57 24.14 6.63
N LEU A 306 -10.69 23.16 6.87
CA LEU A 306 -10.54 22.58 8.19
C LEU A 306 -9.96 23.57 9.20
N GLU A 307 -10.49 23.52 10.40
CA GLU A 307 -9.94 24.27 11.54
C GLU A 307 -8.61 23.65 11.93
N LYS A 308 -7.59 24.51 12.12
CA LYS A 308 -6.28 24.06 12.59
C LYS A 308 -6.24 23.90 14.09
N TRP A 309 -5.32 23.07 14.55
CA TRP A 309 -5.02 22.84 15.97
C TRP A 309 -6.20 22.23 16.74
N VAL A 310 -6.98 21.40 16.06
CA VAL A 310 -7.97 20.51 16.65
C VAL A 310 -7.47 19.07 16.65
N ARG A 311 -8.00 18.21 17.52
CA ARG A 311 -7.70 16.79 17.58
C ARG A 311 -8.50 16.05 16.51
N ALA A 312 -7.86 15.21 15.72
CA ALA A 312 -8.48 14.27 14.79
C ALA A 312 -9.61 14.89 13.91
N PRO A 313 -9.32 15.92 13.09
CA PRO A 313 -10.33 16.48 12.18
C PRO A 313 -10.69 15.46 11.08
N HIS A 314 -11.83 15.66 10.42
CA HIS A 314 -12.21 14.93 9.20
C HIS A 314 -11.35 15.37 8.01
N GLN A 315 -10.08 14.98 7.99
CA GLN A 315 -9.06 15.38 7.03
C GLN A 315 -8.75 14.22 6.08
N LEU A 316 -8.64 14.53 4.79
CA LEU A 316 -8.38 13.57 3.72
C LEU A 316 -9.39 12.39 3.71
N GLU A 317 -10.64 12.66 4.05
CA GLU A 317 -11.70 11.64 4.02
C GLU A 317 -12.33 11.57 2.62
N ASP A 318 -11.58 11.04 1.66
CA ASP A 318 -12.05 10.80 0.30
C ASP A 318 -13.20 9.78 0.29
N VAL A 319 -14.29 10.11 -0.41
CA VAL A 319 -15.40 9.18 -0.67
C VAL A 319 -15.19 8.55 -2.03
N TYR A 320 -14.76 7.30 -2.03
CA TYR A 320 -14.39 6.58 -3.25
C TYR A 320 -15.61 6.08 -4.01
N ASN A 321 -15.62 6.39 -5.30
CA ASN A 321 -16.64 5.93 -6.23
C ASN A 321 -16.19 4.65 -6.98
N PHE A 322 -17.00 4.18 -7.92
CA PHE A 322 -16.73 2.94 -8.63
C PHE A 322 -15.55 3.06 -9.64
N GLU A 323 -15.33 4.24 -10.26
CA GLU A 323 -14.15 4.40 -11.14
C GLU A 323 -12.83 4.31 -10.37
N ASP A 324 -12.81 4.77 -9.12
CA ASP A 324 -11.65 4.64 -8.23
C ASP A 324 -11.33 3.16 -7.95
N ALA A 325 -12.37 2.34 -7.74
CA ALA A 325 -12.19 0.91 -7.55
C ALA A 325 -11.59 0.21 -8.78
N LEU A 326 -11.97 0.61 -9.98
CA LEU A 326 -11.38 0.07 -11.21
C LEU A 326 -9.92 0.46 -11.35
N LEU A 327 -9.57 1.71 -11.03
CA LEU A 327 -8.19 2.16 -11.09
C LEU A 327 -7.34 1.46 -10.03
N VAL A 328 -7.81 1.35 -8.78
CA VAL A 328 -7.11 0.60 -7.72
C VAL A 328 -6.90 -0.86 -8.13
N GLY A 329 -7.88 -1.49 -8.77
CA GLY A 329 -7.73 -2.82 -9.34
C GLY A 329 -6.61 -2.89 -10.40
N SER A 330 -6.56 -1.93 -11.32
CA SER A 330 -5.50 -1.84 -12.34
C SER A 330 -4.10 -1.58 -11.72
N MET A 331 -4.01 -0.77 -10.67
CA MET A 331 -2.77 -0.53 -9.93
C MET A 331 -2.28 -1.79 -9.21
N LEU A 332 -3.18 -2.57 -8.60
CA LEU A 332 -2.83 -3.85 -7.97
C LEU A 332 -2.31 -4.86 -9.01
N ILE A 333 -2.92 -4.90 -10.20
CA ILE A 333 -2.41 -5.70 -11.32
C ILE A 333 -1.01 -5.24 -11.71
N THR A 334 -0.76 -3.93 -11.78
CA THR A 334 0.55 -3.36 -12.10
C THR A 334 1.60 -3.75 -11.07
N LEU A 335 1.31 -3.60 -9.78
CA LEU A 335 2.23 -4.01 -8.70
C LEU A 335 2.57 -5.51 -8.77
N LEU A 336 1.57 -6.36 -9.05
CA LEU A 336 1.77 -7.80 -9.20
C LEU A 336 2.60 -8.14 -10.44
N ARG A 337 2.42 -7.44 -11.56
CA ARG A 337 3.25 -7.62 -12.77
C ARG A 337 4.74 -7.37 -12.51
N HIS A 338 5.05 -6.55 -11.52
CA HIS A 338 6.42 -6.23 -11.09
C HIS A 338 6.86 -7.01 -9.83
N ALA A 339 6.24 -8.16 -9.53
CA ALA A 339 6.55 -8.96 -8.32
C ALA A 339 7.99 -9.47 -8.25
N ASP A 340 8.75 -9.44 -9.35
CA ASP A 340 10.19 -9.69 -9.37
C ASP A 340 10.98 -8.59 -8.64
N ARG A 341 10.50 -7.33 -8.65
CA ARG A 341 11.21 -6.17 -8.10
C ARG A 341 10.44 -5.47 -6.98
N VAL A 342 9.12 -5.33 -7.08
CA VAL A 342 8.26 -4.78 -6.02
C VAL A 342 8.01 -5.87 -4.98
N LYS A 343 8.50 -5.66 -3.77
CA LYS A 343 8.34 -6.63 -2.66
C LYS A 343 7.43 -6.10 -1.56
N ILE A 344 7.26 -4.80 -1.49
CA ILE A 344 6.42 -4.14 -0.51
C ILE A 344 5.58 -3.11 -1.26
N ALA A 345 4.30 -3.01 -0.90
CA ALA A 345 3.47 -1.89 -1.30
C ALA A 345 2.44 -1.61 -0.19
N CYS A 346 2.21 -0.32 0.12
CA CYS A 346 1.26 0.05 1.15
C CYS A 346 0.20 0.97 0.57
N LEU A 347 -1.05 0.49 0.53
CA LEU A 347 -2.18 1.35 0.21
C LEU A 347 -2.30 2.44 1.29
N ALA A 348 -2.26 3.68 0.92
CA ALA A 348 -2.39 4.81 1.81
C ALA A 348 -3.83 5.36 1.77
N GLN A 349 -4.61 5.28 2.86
CA GLN A 349 -4.29 4.62 4.10
C GLN A 349 -5.30 3.48 4.36
N LEU A 350 -5.49 3.08 5.62
CA LEU A 350 -6.29 1.91 5.94
C LEU A 350 -7.70 2.25 6.42
N VAL A 351 -7.83 3.29 7.27
CA VAL A 351 -9.11 3.69 7.89
C VAL A 351 -9.28 5.20 7.81
N ASN A 352 -10.43 5.66 7.39
CA ASN A 352 -10.91 7.04 7.23
C ASN A 352 -10.11 7.90 6.24
N VAL A 353 -8.82 8.02 6.42
CA VAL A 353 -7.95 8.90 5.63
C VAL A 353 -7.61 8.22 4.30
N ILE A 354 -8.13 8.73 3.18
CA ILE A 354 -7.97 8.15 1.83
C ILE A 354 -8.01 6.61 1.85
N ALA A 355 -9.03 6.02 2.46
CA ALA A 355 -9.00 4.65 2.96
C ALA A 355 -10.11 3.75 2.41
N PRO A 356 -9.90 2.42 2.34
CA PRO A 356 -10.95 1.46 1.97
C PRO A 356 -12.02 1.28 3.04
N ILE A 357 -11.76 1.70 4.28
CA ILE A 357 -12.67 1.55 5.43
C ILE A 357 -13.00 2.93 5.98
N MET A 358 -14.29 3.23 6.13
CA MET A 358 -14.76 4.45 6.80
C MET A 358 -15.46 4.10 8.11
N THR A 359 -15.45 5.05 9.05
CA THR A 359 -16.09 4.91 10.37
C THR A 359 -16.98 6.09 10.71
N SER A 360 -17.97 5.80 11.55
CA SER A 360 -18.80 6.79 12.26
C SER A 360 -18.92 6.40 13.73
N ASP A 361 -19.72 7.14 14.49
CA ASP A 361 -20.07 6.79 15.88
C ASP A 361 -20.94 5.52 15.98
N THR A 362 -21.55 5.08 14.88
CA THR A 362 -22.49 3.97 14.84
C THR A 362 -21.92 2.70 14.19
N GLY A 363 -20.80 2.78 13.46
CA GLY A 363 -20.19 1.62 12.82
C GLY A 363 -19.09 1.94 11.84
N ALA A 364 -18.69 0.92 11.09
CA ALA A 364 -17.72 1.02 10.00
C ALA A 364 -18.28 0.38 8.72
N TRP A 365 -17.86 0.88 7.57
CA TRP A 365 -18.29 0.33 6.26
C TRP A 365 -17.17 0.30 5.25
N ARG A 366 -17.36 -0.53 4.21
CA ARG A 366 -16.43 -0.73 3.10
C ARG A 366 -16.69 0.32 2.03
N GLN A 367 -15.67 1.05 1.61
CA GLN A 367 -15.68 1.85 0.39
C GLN A 367 -15.50 0.96 -0.85
N THR A 368 -15.71 1.50 -2.04
CA THR A 368 -15.64 0.73 -3.29
C THR A 368 -14.27 0.11 -3.55
N ILE A 369 -13.18 0.81 -3.18
CA ILE A 369 -11.78 0.33 -3.33
C ILE A 369 -11.42 -0.84 -2.41
N PHE A 370 -12.24 -1.10 -1.39
CA PHE A 370 -12.06 -2.25 -0.47
C PHE A 370 -12.03 -3.57 -1.23
N TYR A 371 -12.92 -3.74 -2.21
CA TYR A 371 -13.11 -5.03 -2.86
C TYR A 371 -11.94 -5.46 -3.75
N PRO A 372 -11.44 -4.65 -4.71
CA PRO A 372 -10.27 -5.06 -5.49
C PRO A 372 -9.04 -5.30 -4.61
N TYR A 373 -8.84 -4.50 -3.55
CA TYR A 373 -7.75 -4.73 -2.61
C TYR A 373 -7.91 -6.06 -1.87
N MET A 374 -9.09 -6.32 -1.30
CA MET A 374 -9.39 -7.57 -0.59
C MET A 374 -9.19 -8.79 -1.50
N HIS A 375 -9.73 -8.77 -2.71
CA HIS A 375 -9.58 -9.86 -3.66
C HIS A 375 -8.10 -10.11 -3.99
N ALA A 376 -7.32 -9.05 -4.26
CA ALA A 376 -5.91 -9.18 -4.56
C ALA A 376 -5.12 -9.72 -3.36
N SER A 377 -5.39 -9.24 -2.15
CA SER A 377 -4.71 -9.70 -0.94
C SER A 377 -5.02 -11.15 -0.60
N VAL A 378 -6.26 -11.59 -0.81
CA VAL A 378 -6.69 -12.96 -0.48
C VAL A 378 -6.24 -13.96 -1.55
N TYR A 379 -6.41 -13.61 -2.84
CA TYR A 379 -6.23 -14.54 -3.96
C TYR A 379 -4.94 -14.32 -4.76
N GLY A 380 -4.22 -13.22 -4.50
CA GLY A 380 -2.99 -12.86 -5.21
C GLY A 380 -1.72 -13.52 -4.61
N ARG A 381 -1.84 -14.69 -4.02
CA ARG A 381 -0.72 -15.44 -3.42
C ARG A 381 -0.18 -16.46 -4.40
N GLY A 382 1.13 -16.65 -4.46
CA GLY A 382 1.78 -17.59 -5.36
C GLY A 382 2.87 -16.97 -6.21
N THR A 383 3.01 -17.44 -7.43
CA THR A 383 4.01 -16.96 -8.41
C THR A 383 3.31 -16.29 -9.60
N VAL A 384 3.70 -15.08 -9.92
CA VAL A 384 3.19 -14.36 -11.08
C VAL A 384 3.78 -14.99 -12.35
N LEU A 385 2.89 -15.38 -13.26
CA LEU A 385 3.26 -15.84 -14.58
C LEU A 385 3.60 -14.65 -15.49
N ASN A 386 4.54 -14.82 -16.41
CA ASN A 386 4.81 -13.81 -17.42
C ASN A 386 3.62 -13.75 -18.39
N THR A 387 2.62 -12.95 -18.01
CA THR A 387 1.33 -12.84 -18.69
C THR A 387 1.45 -11.88 -19.86
N GLN A 388 1.21 -12.38 -21.08
CA GLN A 388 1.07 -11.53 -22.28
C GLN A 388 -0.41 -11.28 -22.51
N VAL A 389 -0.78 -10.01 -22.72
CA VAL A 389 -2.16 -9.60 -22.96
C VAL A 389 -2.26 -8.96 -24.34
N LEU A 390 -2.89 -9.65 -25.27
CA LEU A 390 -3.21 -9.12 -26.59
C LEU A 390 -4.60 -8.48 -26.52
N THR A 391 -4.67 -7.16 -26.54
CA THR A 391 -5.90 -6.39 -26.35
C THR A 391 -5.91 -5.17 -27.26
N PRO A 392 -7.07 -4.68 -27.69
CA PRO A 392 -7.17 -3.35 -28.28
C PRO A 392 -6.67 -2.27 -27.32
N VAL A 393 -6.22 -1.17 -27.87
CA VAL A 393 -5.71 0.00 -27.16
C VAL A 393 -6.57 1.22 -27.41
N TYR A 394 -6.42 2.23 -26.56
CA TYR A 394 -7.02 3.55 -26.73
C TYR A 394 -5.98 4.64 -26.44
N GLU A 395 -6.22 5.83 -26.96
CA GLU A 395 -5.34 6.96 -26.73
C GLU A 395 -5.77 7.71 -25.45
N SER A 396 -4.87 7.76 -24.46
CA SER A 396 -5.01 8.61 -23.29
C SER A 396 -4.31 9.94 -23.53
N LYS A 397 -4.87 11.04 -23.04
CA LYS A 397 -4.29 12.37 -23.20
C LYS A 397 -2.97 12.51 -22.46
N THR A 398 -2.87 11.89 -21.29
CA THR A 398 -1.72 12.02 -20.38
C THR A 398 -0.68 10.92 -20.60
N TYR A 399 -1.14 9.68 -20.85
CA TYR A 399 -0.28 8.50 -20.83
C TYR A 399 -0.04 7.88 -22.22
N GLY A 400 -0.59 8.48 -23.29
CA GLY A 400 -0.50 7.96 -24.65
C GLY A 400 -1.31 6.68 -24.82
N GLU A 401 -0.84 5.76 -25.66
CA GLU A 401 -1.52 4.50 -25.94
C GLU A 401 -1.62 3.62 -24.67
N ALA A 402 -2.84 3.26 -24.29
CA ALA A 402 -3.15 2.45 -23.11
C ALA A 402 -4.03 1.23 -23.48
N PRO A 403 -3.83 0.05 -22.84
CA PRO A 403 -4.62 -1.13 -23.10
C PRO A 403 -6.04 -1.01 -22.52
N TYR A 404 -7.03 -1.57 -23.22
CA TYR A 404 -8.39 -1.72 -22.69
C TYR A 404 -8.48 -2.81 -21.60
N LEU A 405 -7.61 -3.81 -21.66
CA LEU A 405 -7.56 -4.90 -20.67
C LEU A 405 -6.26 -4.87 -19.88
N ASP A 406 -6.34 -4.61 -18.60
CA ASP A 406 -5.27 -4.94 -17.65
C ASP A 406 -5.52 -6.35 -17.10
N SER A 407 -4.49 -7.20 -17.05
CA SER A 407 -4.61 -8.52 -16.47
C SER A 407 -3.27 -9.04 -15.94
N VAL A 408 -3.33 -9.88 -14.92
CA VAL A 408 -2.20 -10.63 -14.37
C VAL A 408 -2.68 -12.02 -13.95
N CYS A 409 -1.83 -13.03 -14.17
CA CYS A 409 -2.11 -14.41 -13.79
C CYS A 409 -1.14 -14.87 -12.71
N ILE A 410 -1.67 -15.50 -11.67
CA ILE A 410 -0.91 -15.97 -10.52
C ILE A 410 -1.16 -17.46 -10.34
N TRP A 411 -0.09 -18.22 -10.31
CA TRP A 411 -0.10 -19.65 -10.04
C TRP A 411 0.29 -19.91 -8.58
N ASP A 412 -0.63 -20.46 -7.81
CA ASP A 412 -0.39 -21.00 -6.48
C ASP A 412 -0.13 -22.50 -6.61
N GLU A 413 1.15 -22.88 -6.61
CA GLU A 413 1.57 -24.25 -6.79
C GLU A 413 1.21 -25.13 -5.58
N GLU A 414 1.16 -24.55 -4.38
CA GLU A 414 0.85 -25.29 -3.14
C GLU A 414 -0.62 -25.72 -3.09
N ASN A 415 -1.51 -24.92 -3.67
CA ASN A 415 -2.95 -25.15 -3.68
C ASN A 415 -3.49 -25.57 -5.06
N ASP A 416 -2.62 -25.82 -6.06
CA ASP A 416 -3.00 -26.11 -7.45
C ASP A 416 -4.08 -25.13 -7.96
N ALA A 417 -3.87 -23.83 -7.73
CA ALA A 417 -4.83 -22.77 -8.05
C ALA A 417 -4.24 -21.74 -9.01
N LEU A 418 -4.98 -21.39 -10.05
CA LEU A 418 -4.68 -20.30 -10.96
C LEU A 418 -5.70 -19.16 -10.74
N THR A 419 -5.20 -17.98 -10.39
CA THR A 419 -6.03 -16.76 -10.28
C THR A 419 -5.70 -15.80 -11.40
N ILE A 420 -6.72 -15.33 -12.11
CA ILE A 420 -6.62 -14.30 -13.14
C ILE A 420 -7.35 -13.08 -12.62
N PHE A 421 -6.62 -11.98 -12.41
CA PHE A 421 -7.19 -10.66 -12.19
C PHE A 421 -7.28 -9.91 -13.51
N ALA A 422 -8.39 -9.24 -13.75
CA ALA A 422 -8.61 -8.51 -14.99
C ALA A 422 -9.49 -7.27 -14.79
N VAL A 423 -9.11 -6.15 -15.41
CA VAL A 423 -9.94 -4.94 -15.51
C VAL A 423 -10.23 -4.67 -16.98
N ASN A 424 -11.52 -4.74 -17.36
CA ASN A 424 -11.98 -4.19 -18.64
C ASN A 424 -12.23 -2.69 -18.46
N LYS A 425 -11.35 -1.85 -19.02
CA LYS A 425 -11.43 -0.38 -18.93
C LYS A 425 -12.33 0.27 -19.98
N SER A 426 -12.92 -0.52 -20.93
CA SER A 426 -13.85 0.01 -21.91
C SER A 426 -15.12 0.51 -21.22
N LEU A 427 -15.49 1.76 -21.46
CA LEU A 427 -16.72 2.33 -20.90
C LEU A 427 -17.99 1.92 -21.68
N ASP A 428 -17.82 1.45 -22.92
CA ASP A 428 -18.93 1.25 -23.86
C ASP A 428 -19.15 -0.20 -24.27
N GLU A 429 -18.10 -1.05 -24.17
CA GLU A 429 -18.14 -2.39 -24.76
C GLU A 429 -17.66 -3.48 -23.80
N ASP A 430 -18.40 -4.57 -23.79
CA ASP A 430 -17.94 -5.84 -23.20
C ASP A 430 -16.75 -6.38 -23.99
N MET A 431 -16.00 -7.26 -23.36
CA MET A 431 -14.79 -7.86 -23.94
C MET A 431 -14.84 -9.38 -23.88
N GLU A 432 -14.78 -10.01 -25.04
CA GLU A 432 -14.57 -11.46 -25.16
C GLU A 432 -13.08 -11.75 -24.88
N VAL A 433 -12.80 -12.56 -23.87
CA VAL A 433 -11.43 -12.92 -23.46
C VAL A 433 -11.24 -14.43 -23.55
N SER A 434 -10.12 -14.83 -24.17
CA SER A 434 -9.68 -16.22 -24.18
C SER A 434 -8.34 -16.40 -23.51
N CYS A 435 -8.09 -17.57 -22.90
CA CYS A 435 -6.80 -17.95 -22.33
C CYS A 435 -6.51 -19.43 -22.61
N ASP A 436 -5.30 -19.74 -23.09
CA ASP A 436 -4.86 -21.12 -23.26
C ASP A 436 -4.42 -21.73 -21.92
N LEU A 437 -5.14 -22.77 -21.48
CA LEU A 437 -4.95 -23.44 -20.19
C LEU A 437 -4.42 -24.87 -20.32
N ARG A 438 -3.93 -25.28 -21.48
CA ARG A 438 -3.47 -26.68 -21.72
C ARG A 438 -2.37 -27.14 -20.78
N GLN A 439 -1.59 -26.22 -20.20
CA GLN A 439 -0.57 -26.53 -19.20
C GLN A 439 -1.16 -26.66 -17.77
N PHE A 440 -2.43 -26.32 -17.59
CA PHE A 440 -3.15 -26.36 -16.32
C PHE A 440 -4.24 -27.46 -16.36
N GLU A 441 -3.88 -28.63 -16.88
CA GLU A 441 -4.81 -29.76 -17.01
C GLU A 441 -5.43 -30.16 -15.67
N GLY A 442 -6.74 -30.45 -15.70
CA GLY A 442 -7.50 -30.83 -14.53
C GLY A 442 -8.05 -29.66 -13.70
N CYS A 443 -7.65 -28.44 -14.00
CA CYS A 443 -8.25 -27.26 -13.36
C CYS A 443 -9.72 -27.11 -13.78
N ARG A 444 -10.54 -26.72 -12.81
CA ARG A 444 -11.97 -26.41 -12.97
C ARG A 444 -12.22 -24.99 -12.53
N LEU A 445 -13.24 -24.37 -13.09
CA LEU A 445 -13.70 -23.07 -12.62
C LEU A 445 -14.21 -23.21 -11.19
N ALA A 446 -13.55 -22.56 -10.24
CA ALA A 446 -14.01 -22.46 -8.86
C ALA A 446 -15.01 -21.30 -8.72
N GLU A 447 -14.66 -20.13 -9.27
CA GLU A 447 -15.53 -18.96 -9.22
C GLU A 447 -15.09 -17.89 -10.24
N HIS A 448 -16.03 -17.06 -10.64
CA HIS A 448 -15.79 -15.80 -11.34
C HIS A 448 -16.50 -14.69 -10.58
N ILE A 449 -15.71 -13.82 -9.90
CA ILE A 449 -16.20 -12.69 -9.14
C ILE A 449 -16.11 -11.44 -10.00
N VAL A 450 -17.15 -10.62 -10.01
CA VAL A 450 -17.24 -9.38 -10.79
C VAL A 450 -17.65 -8.23 -9.88
N LEU A 451 -16.94 -7.11 -9.97
CA LEU A 451 -17.39 -5.82 -9.45
C LEU A 451 -17.66 -4.90 -10.64
N THR A 452 -18.90 -4.49 -10.78
CA THR A 452 -19.37 -3.57 -11.83
C THR A 452 -20.54 -2.74 -11.34
N ASN A 453 -20.72 -1.56 -11.90
CA ASN A 453 -21.88 -0.70 -11.68
C ASN A 453 -22.10 0.16 -12.93
N ASP A 454 -23.34 0.41 -13.33
CA ASP A 454 -23.64 1.26 -14.49
C ASP A 454 -23.32 2.74 -14.24
N ASP A 455 -23.36 3.17 -12.99
CA ASP A 455 -22.92 4.51 -12.57
C ASP A 455 -21.45 4.47 -12.08
N MET A 456 -20.57 5.06 -12.88
CA MET A 456 -19.13 5.16 -12.55
C MET A 456 -18.88 6.00 -11.28
N LYS A 457 -19.83 6.83 -10.85
CA LYS A 457 -19.74 7.67 -9.65
C LYS A 457 -20.48 7.07 -8.43
N ALA A 458 -21.00 5.84 -8.55
CA ALA A 458 -21.62 5.14 -7.44
C ALA A 458 -20.66 4.95 -6.27
N VAL A 459 -21.13 5.19 -5.06
CA VAL A 459 -20.36 5.12 -3.81
C VAL A 459 -21.05 4.23 -2.78
N ASN A 460 -20.28 3.68 -1.85
CA ASN A 460 -20.80 3.09 -0.64
C ASN A 460 -20.78 4.13 0.48
N THR A 461 -21.87 4.22 1.25
CA THR A 461 -22.02 5.16 2.35
C THR A 461 -22.46 4.42 3.62
N GLU A 462 -22.43 5.09 4.76
CA GLU A 462 -22.99 4.52 5.99
C GLU A 462 -24.47 4.11 5.84
N ALA A 463 -25.27 4.93 5.14
CA ALA A 463 -26.69 4.67 4.92
C ALA A 463 -26.96 3.54 3.91
N ASP A 464 -26.05 3.35 2.95
CA ASP A 464 -26.13 2.28 1.94
C ASP A 464 -24.72 1.67 1.71
N PRO A 465 -24.24 0.83 2.64
CA PRO A 465 -22.88 0.31 2.62
C PRO A 465 -22.64 -0.78 1.57
N ASN A 466 -23.70 -1.23 0.90
CA ASN A 466 -23.67 -2.33 -0.07
C ASN A 466 -24.14 -1.92 -1.47
N HIS A 467 -24.16 -0.62 -1.79
CA HIS A 467 -24.58 -0.12 -3.09
C HIS A 467 -23.70 -0.63 -4.25
N VAL A 468 -22.41 -0.70 -4.02
CA VAL A 468 -21.42 -1.27 -4.95
C VAL A 468 -20.77 -2.47 -4.26
N THR A 469 -21.11 -3.68 -4.69
CA THR A 469 -20.59 -4.93 -4.11
C THR A 469 -20.28 -5.95 -5.19
N PRO A 470 -19.33 -6.86 -4.97
CA PRO A 470 -19.03 -7.94 -5.91
C PRO A 470 -20.20 -8.92 -6.05
N THR A 471 -20.31 -9.48 -7.26
CA THR A 471 -21.28 -10.55 -7.59
C THR A 471 -20.57 -11.70 -8.26
N HIS A 472 -21.20 -12.87 -8.36
CA HIS A 472 -20.70 -14.01 -9.14
C HIS A 472 -21.23 -13.95 -10.57
N SER A 473 -20.39 -14.42 -11.52
CA SER A 473 -20.70 -14.48 -12.95
C SER A 473 -20.57 -15.91 -13.48
N ASP A 474 -21.53 -16.33 -14.31
CA ASP A 474 -21.53 -17.58 -15.03
C ASP A 474 -20.94 -17.47 -16.46
N ALA A 475 -20.33 -16.31 -16.79
CA ALA A 475 -19.83 -16.02 -18.14
C ALA A 475 -18.58 -16.83 -18.52
N THR A 476 -17.85 -17.39 -17.56
CA THR A 476 -16.61 -18.15 -17.80
C THR A 476 -16.89 -19.60 -18.10
N LYS A 477 -16.32 -20.09 -19.21
CA LYS A 477 -16.41 -21.51 -19.64
C LYS A 477 -15.02 -22.07 -19.91
N LEU A 478 -14.84 -23.34 -19.59
CA LEU A 478 -13.62 -24.10 -19.89
C LEU A 478 -13.94 -25.17 -20.92
N GLU A 479 -13.38 -25.05 -22.11
CA GLU A 479 -13.63 -25.98 -23.22
C GLU A 479 -12.32 -26.29 -23.96
N ASN A 480 -12.03 -27.55 -24.18
CA ASN A 480 -10.86 -28.02 -24.95
C ASN A 480 -9.51 -27.44 -24.48
N GLY A 481 -9.33 -27.28 -23.17
CA GLY A 481 -8.10 -26.73 -22.57
C GLY A 481 -7.96 -25.21 -22.75
N LYS A 482 -9.06 -24.51 -23.08
CA LYS A 482 -9.12 -23.05 -23.14
C LYS A 482 -10.19 -22.51 -22.19
N MET A 483 -9.91 -21.35 -21.65
CA MET A 483 -10.89 -20.50 -20.98
C MET A 483 -11.47 -19.52 -22.01
N HIS A 484 -12.77 -19.37 -21.97
CA HIS A 484 -13.52 -18.33 -22.69
C HIS A 484 -14.42 -17.61 -21.69
N THR A 485 -14.41 -16.29 -21.71
CA THR A 485 -15.26 -15.49 -20.83
C THR A 485 -15.66 -14.18 -21.53
N VAL A 486 -16.72 -13.55 -21.04
CA VAL A 486 -17.10 -12.20 -21.41
C VAL A 486 -16.98 -11.34 -20.17
N LEU A 487 -16.07 -10.37 -20.21
CA LEU A 487 -15.92 -9.35 -19.17
C LEU A 487 -16.81 -8.17 -19.54
N GLY A 488 -17.77 -7.83 -18.69
CA GLY A 488 -18.61 -6.65 -18.87
C GLY A 488 -17.78 -5.39 -19.04
N LYS A 489 -18.31 -4.37 -19.70
CA LYS A 489 -17.70 -3.03 -19.76
C LYS A 489 -17.40 -2.54 -18.35
N HIS A 490 -16.35 -1.71 -18.18
CA HIS A 490 -15.94 -1.12 -16.89
C HIS A 490 -16.14 -2.08 -15.71
N SER A 491 -15.38 -3.20 -15.68
CA SER A 491 -15.50 -4.22 -14.63
C SER A 491 -14.15 -4.66 -14.10
N TRP A 492 -14.10 -4.89 -12.78
CA TRP A 492 -13.05 -5.66 -12.12
C TRP A 492 -13.48 -7.12 -12.04
N ASN A 493 -12.58 -8.03 -12.38
CA ASN A 493 -12.87 -9.46 -12.47
C ASN A 493 -11.80 -10.28 -11.77
N VAL A 494 -12.23 -11.32 -11.05
CA VAL A 494 -11.37 -12.34 -10.46
C VAL A 494 -11.87 -13.71 -10.93
N ILE A 495 -11.07 -14.39 -11.72
CA ILE A 495 -11.39 -15.74 -12.22
C ILE A 495 -10.45 -16.71 -11.53
N ARG A 496 -11.01 -17.68 -10.80
CA ARG A 496 -10.25 -18.66 -10.04
C ARG A 496 -10.50 -20.06 -10.58
N LEU A 497 -9.40 -20.73 -10.85
CA LEU A 497 -9.38 -22.12 -11.30
C LEU A 497 -8.63 -22.95 -10.25
N THR A 498 -9.18 -24.10 -9.89
CA THR A 498 -8.57 -25.04 -8.93
C THR A 498 -8.66 -26.45 -9.46
N LYS A 499 -7.78 -27.34 -9.03
CA LYS A 499 -7.91 -28.79 -9.29
C LYS A 499 -8.94 -29.46 -8.40
#